data_3619e5892d98741a4acc09c40759b375
#
_entry.id   3619e5892d98741a4acc09c40759b375
#
_cell.length_a   1.000
_cell.length_b   1.000
_cell.length_c   1.000
_cell.angle_alpha   90.00
_cell.angle_beta   90.00
_cell.angle_gamma   90.00
#
_symmetry.space_group_name_H-M   'P 1'
#
loop_
_entity.id
_entity.type
_entity.pdbx_description
1 polymer ?
#
loop_
_entity_poly.entity_id
_entity_poly.type
_entity_poly.pdbx_seq_one_letter_code
_entity_poly.pdbx_strand_id
1 'polypeptide(L)'
;MTHKINDTEKIEILRQVLPQFWNEAIHWREDSWRFTTWLVSAFLIIAGASVYTNKGLLFAALILLALSIGGTVYLLKNYKSYQDRINLFIQVEEALLFFEEDIYIKGRSLLPKDHLNRKITWRGQGTYIGIIWIVAIASWISIAFQALK
;
A
#
# COMPACT_ATOMS: atom_id res chain seq x y z
N MET A 1 13.98 7.48 37.61
CA MET A 1 14.80 6.25 37.60
C MET A 1 14.81 5.76 36.13
N THR A 2 15.92 6.02 35.43
CA THR A 2 16.11 5.51 34.05
C THR A 2 16.53 4.06 34.18
N HIS A 3 15.60 3.13 33.91
CA HIS A 3 15.92 1.71 33.77
C HIS A 3 16.91 1.57 32.60
N LYS A 4 18.18 1.29 32.90
CA LYS A 4 19.13 0.87 31.88
C LYS A 4 18.79 -0.54 31.45
N ILE A 5 18.10 -0.66 30.32
CA ILE A 5 17.84 -1.95 29.68
C ILE A 5 19.19 -2.56 29.28
N ASN A 6 19.44 -3.80 29.62
CA ASN A 6 20.67 -4.53 29.26
C ASN A 6 20.70 -4.80 27.76
N ASP A 7 21.87 -4.84 27.13
CA ASP A 7 22.00 -5.04 25.68
C ASP A 7 21.42 -6.38 25.21
N THR A 8 21.49 -7.42 26.02
CA THR A 8 20.84 -8.71 25.75
C THR A 8 19.30 -8.59 25.72
N GLU A 9 18.74 -7.81 26.64
CA GLU A 9 17.30 -7.57 26.73
C GLU A 9 16.80 -6.70 25.55
N LYS A 10 17.59 -5.72 25.11
CA LYS A 10 17.30 -4.94 23.89
C LYS A 10 17.23 -5.83 22.64
N ILE A 11 18.22 -6.71 22.48
CA ILE A 11 18.24 -7.63 21.33
C ILE A 11 17.01 -8.56 21.32
N GLU A 12 16.61 -9.07 22.48
CA GLU A 12 15.43 -9.92 22.59
C GLU A 12 14.15 -9.16 22.21
N ILE A 13 13.97 -7.94 22.72
CA ILE A 13 12.85 -7.06 22.35
C ILE A 13 12.83 -6.80 20.85
N LEU A 14 13.99 -6.45 20.26
CA LEU A 14 14.09 -6.18 18.83
C LEU A 14 13.75 -7.42 17.97
N ARG A 15 14.15 -8.61 18.39
CA ARG A 15 13.81 -9.86 17.72
C ARG A 15 12.31 -10.17 17.74
N GLN A 16 11.61 -9.80 18.82
CA GLN A 16 10.16 -9.99 18.92
C GLN A 16 9.40 -8.95 18.07
N VAL A 17 9.92 -7.73 17.97
CA VAL A 17 9.27 -6.61 17.27
C VAL A 17 9.46 -6.71 15.74
N LEU A 18 10.57 -7.27 15.26
CA LEU A 18 10.88 -7.37 13.83
C LEU A 18 9.79 -8.07 13.01
N PRO A 19 9.29 -9.27 13.40
CA PRO A 19 8.21 -9.94 12.68
C PRO A 19 6.90 -9.14 12.68
N GLN A 20 6.62 -8.38 13.75
CA GLN A 20 5.41 -7.58 13.86
C GLN A 20 5.41 -6.46 12.82
N PHE A 21 6.50 -5.70 12.68
CA PHE A 21 6.62 -4.65 11.66
C PHE A 21 6.53 -5.21 10.24
N TRP A 22 7.12 -6.37 10.00
CA TRP A 22 7.02 -7.03 8.70
C TRP A 22 5.57 -7.44 8.38
N ASN A 23 4.87 -8.06 9.33
CA ASN A 23 3.48 -8.46 9.16
C ASN A 23 2.56 -7.25 8.95
N GLU A 24 2.78 -6.16 9.69
CA GLU A 24 2.04 -4.91 9.48
C GLU A 24 2.28 -4.33 8.08
N ALA A 25 3.52 -4.32 7.58
CA ALA A 25 3.82 -3.85 6.24
C ALA A 25 3.13 -4.70 5.15
N ILE A 26 3.11 -6.04 5.30
CA ILE A 26 2.37 -6.93 4.41
C ILE A 26 0.88 -6.62 4.46
N HIS A 27 0.31 -6.45 5.66
CA HIS A 27 -1.10 -6.15 5.86
C HIS A 27 -1.54 -4.88 5.10
N TRP A 28 -0.80 -3.77 5.22
CA TRP A 28 -1.09 -2.53 4.49
C TRP A 28 -1.06 -2.70 2.98
N ARG A 29 -0.16 -3.54 2.45
CA ARG A 29 -0.11 -3.86 1.03
C ARG A 29 -1.31 -4.68 0.58
N GLU A 30 -1.70 -5.69 1.37
CA GLU A 30 -2.87 -6.53 1.09
C GLU A 30 -4.16 -5.73 1.16
N ASP A 31 -4.29 -4.83 2.12
CA ASP A 31 -5.45 -3.94 2.24
C ASP A 31 -5.58 -3.03 1.02
N SER A 32 -4.48 -2.50 0.50
CA SER A 32 -4.50 -1.70 -0.73
C SER A 32 -5.01 -2.52 -1.92
N TRP A 33 -4.60 -3.78 -2.04
CA TRP A 33 -5.09 -4.68 -3.08
C TRP A 33 -6.57 -5.02 -2.93
N ARG A 34 -6.99 -5.42 -1.74
CA ARG A 34 -8.39 -5.74 -1.43
C ARG A 34 -9.31 -4.55 -1.68
N PHE A 35 -8.90 -3.38 -1.23
CA PHE A 35 -9.65 -2.14 -1.45
C PHE A 35 -9.76 -1.80 -2.94
N THR A 36 -8.67 -1.92 -3.71
CA THR A 36 -8.68 -1.69 -5.16
C THR A 36 -9.64 -2.64 -5.87
N THR A 37 -9.60 -3.93 -5.54
CA THR A 37 -10.50 -4.94 -6.13
C THR A 37 -11.96 -4.65 -5.80
N TRP A 38 -12.25 -4.28 -4.55
CA TRP A 38 -13.61 -3.90 -4.13
C TRP A 38 -14.09 -2.66 -4.90
N LEU A 39 -13.26 -1.64 -5.04
CA LEU A 39 -13.61 -0.42 -5.73
C LEU A 39 -13.85 -0.63 -7.23
N VAL A 40 -13.02 -1.45 -7.88
CA VAL A 40 -13.21 -1.86 -9.27
C VAL A 40 -14.55 -2.59 -9.46
N SER A 41 -14.87 -3.51 -8.55
CA SER A 41 -16.15 -4.22 -8.59
C SER A 41 -17.35 -3.26 -8.44
N ALA A 42 -17.24 -2.29 -7.52
CA ALA A 42 -18.27 -1.25 -7.35
C ALA A 42 -18.45 -0.41 -8.62
N PHE A 43 -17.35 -0.04 -9.29
CA PHE A 43 -17.42 0.69 -10.57
C PHE A 43 -18.16 -0.09 -11.64
N LEU A 44 -17.85 -1.37 -11.82
CA LEU A 44 -18.49 -2.21 -12.81
C LEU A 44 -19.99 -2.40 -12.54
N ILE A 45 -20.37 -2.55 -11.27
CA ILE A 45 -21.77 -2.67 -10.87
C ILE A 45 -22.53 -1.37 -11.13
N ILE A 46 -22.01 -0.23 -10.71
CA ILE A 46 -22.65 1.09 -10.87
C ILE A 46 -22.79 1.44 -12.35
N ALA A 47 -21.73 1.28 -13.13
CA ALA A 47 -21.74 1.56 -14.55
C ALA A 47 -22.68 0.60 -15.30
N GLY A 48 -22.58 -0.70 -15.02
CA GLY A 48 -23.42 -1.72 -15.66
C GLY A 48 -24.91 -1.52 -15.39
N ALA A 49 -25.29 -1.26 -14.13
CA ALA A 49 -26.67 -0.99 -13.76
C ALA A 49 -27.22 0.28 -14.42
N SER A 50 -26.43 1.35 -14.48
CA SER A 50 -26.83 2.61 -15.10
C SER A 50 -27.00 2.50 -16.61
N VAL A 51 -26.08 1.81 -17.28
CA VAL A 51 -26.15 1.56 -18.72
C VAL A 51 -27.33 0.65 -19.05
N TYR A 52 -27.54 -0.41 -18.26
CA TYR A 52 -28.65 -1.36 -18.48
C TYR A 52 -30.01 -0.72 -18.30
N THR A 53 -30.21 0.09 -17.27
CA THR A 53 -31.49 0.73 -16.97
C THR A 53 -31.74 2.01 -17.76
N ASN A 54 -30.72 2.56 -18.38
CA ASN A 54 -30.71 3.89 -19.01
C ASN A 54 -31.24 5.01 -18.10
N LYS A 55 -31.01 4.88 -16.79
CA LYS A 55 -31.46 5.82 -15.77
C LYS A 55 -30.32 6.26 -14.87
N GLY A 56 -30.38 7.51 -14.43
CA GLY A 56 -29.40 8.03 -13.46
C GLY A 56 -27.96 8.12 -13.97
N LEU A 57 -27.75 8.19 -15.28
CA LEU A 57 -26.42 8.18 -15.90
C LEU A 57 -25.49 9.28 -15.34
N LEU A 58 -26.01 10.50 -15.19
CA LEU A 58 -25.26 11.62 -14.61
C LEU A 58 -24.90 11.35 -13.15
N PHE A 59 -25.85 10.83 -12.37
CA PHE A 59 -25.65 10.51 -10.97
C PHE A 59 -24.60 9.40 -10.79
N ALA A 60 -24.65 8.37 -11.62
CA ALA A 60 -23.64 7.32 -11.64
C ALA A 60 -22.25 7.86 -11.98
N ALA A 61 -22.14 8.75 -12.99
CA ALA A 61 -20.88 9.38 -13.34
C ALA A 61 -20.28 10.20 -12.17
N LEU A 62 -21.11 10.93 -11.44
CA LEU A 62 -20.67 11.69 -10.25
C LEU A 62 -20.21 10.78 -9.11
N ILE A 63 -20.92 9.68 -8.85
CA ILE A 63 -20.51 8.68 -7.84
C ILE A 63 -19.17 8.06 -8.24
N LEU A 64 -18.99 7.66 -9.48
CA LEU A 64 -17.74 7.09 -9.97
C LEU A 64 -16.57 8.08 -9.80
N LEU A 65 -16.79 9.38 -10.06
CA LEU A 65 -15.80 10.42 -9.83
C LEU A 65 -15.43 10.52 -8.35
N ALA A 66 -16.43 10.62 -7.48
CA ALA A 66 -16.22 10.72 -6.03
C ALA A 66 -15.46 9.49 -5.48
N LEU A 67 -15.83 8.29 -5.92
CA LEU A 67 -15.16 7.05 -5.55
C LEU A 67 -13.71 6.99 -6.07
N SER A 68 -13.44 7.48 -7.28
CA SER A 68 -12.08 7.52 -7.84
C SER A 68 -11.17 8.45 -7.05
N ILE A 69 -11.66 9.64 -6.70
CA ILE A 69 -10.91 10.60 -5.88
C ILE A 69 -10.69 10.05 -4.48
N GLY A 70 -11.76 9.59 -3.82
CA GLY A 70 -11.70 9.01 -2.47
C GLY A 70 -10.78 7.80 -2.41
N GLY A 71 -10.86 6.91 -3.40
CA GLY A 71 -10.00 5.75 -3.54
C GLY A 71 -8.53 6.13 -3.69
N THR A 72 -8.24 7.15 -4.50
CA THR A 72 -6.88 7.67 -4.66
C THR A 72 -6.33 8.21 -3.35
N VAL A 73 -7.10 9.02 -2.63
CA VAL A 73 -6.70 9.58 -1.33
C VAL A 73 -6.44 8.48 -0.31
N TYR A 74 -7.32 7.47 -0.26
CA TYR A 74 -7.15 6.31 0.63
C TYR A 74 -5.85 5.55 0.31
N LEU A 75 -5.57 5.25 -0.96
CA LEU A 75 -4.36 4.55 -1.37
C LEU A 75 -3.08 5.36 -1.07
N LEU A 76 -3.13 6.69 -1.23
CA LEU A 76 -2.01 7.56 -0.87
C LEU A 76 -1.71 7.52 0.62
N LYS A 77 -2.75 7.54 1.45
CA LYS A 77 -2.62 7.42 2.91
C LYS A 77 -2.03 6.05 3.31
N ASN A 78 -2.53 4.97 2.71
CA ASN A 78 -2.01 3.62 2.96
C ASN A 78 -0.54 3.50 2.55
N TYR A 79 -0.16 4.09 1.42
CA TYR A 79 1.24 4.12 0.97
C TYR A 79 2.16 4.80 1.99
N LYS A 80 1.74 5.93 2.55
CA LYS A 80 2.50 6.60 3.60
C LYS A 80 2.67 5.71 4.83
N SER A 81 1.59 5.08 5.30
CA SER A 81 1.65 4.16 6.43
C SER A 81 2.57 2.97 6.16
N TYR A 82 2.53 2.41 4.95
CA TYR A 82 3.44 1.36 4.51
C TYR A 82 4.90 1.82 4.54
N GLN A 83 5.21 3.03 4.02
CA GLN A 83 6.56 3.59 4.06
C GLN A 83 7.06 3.77 5.50
N ASP A 84 6.23 4.29 6.38
CA ASP A 84 6.60 4.50 7.79
C ASP A 84 6.95 3.17 8.47
N ARG A 85 6.20 2.09 8.19
CA ARG A 85 6.48 0.75 8.74
C ARG A 85 7.75 0.12 8.18
N ILE A 86 8.01 0.27 6.89
CA ILE A 86 9.26 -0.23 6.30
C ILE A 86 10.48 0.55 6.84
N ASN A 87 10.36 1.86 7.04
CA ASN A 87 11.43 2.64 7.65
C ASN A 87 11.73 2.18 9.10
N LEU A 88 10.68 1.92 9.89
CA LEU A 88 10.85 1.34 11.22
C LEU A 88 11.50 -0.04 11.17
N PHE A 89 11.11 -0.88 10.23
CA PHE A 89 11.72 -2.19 10.02
C PHE A 89 13.22 -2.08 9.72
N ILE A 90 13.63 -1.19 8.82
CA ILE A 90 15.04 -0.93 8.50
C ILE A 90 15.81 -0.44 9.74
N GLN A 91 15.22 0.45 10.54
CA GLN A 91 15.84 0.93 11.79
C GLN A 91 16.08 -0.22 12.80
N VAL A 92 15.16 -1.18 12.88
CA VAL A 92 15.34 -2.36 13.73
C VAL A 92 16.43 -3.27 13.19
N GLU A 93 16.50 -3.48 11.87
CA GLU A 93 17.58 -4.26 11.22
C GLU A 93 18.95 -3.61 11.46
N GLU A 94 19.04 -2.26 11.40
CA GLU A 94 20.23 -1.50 11.68
C GLU A 94 20.64 -1.63 13.17
N ALA A 95 19.67 -1.52 14.08
CA ALA A 95 19.92 -1.68 15.52
C ALA A 95 20.37 -3.10 15.89
N LEU A 96 19.98 -4.11 15.10
CA LEU A 96 20.44 -5.50 15.21
C LEU A 96 21.80 -5.74 14.52
N LEU A 97 22.41 -4.72 13.94
CA LEU A 97 23.70 -4.80 13.24
C LEU A 97 23.70 -5.75 12.04
N PHE A 98 22.55 -5.92 11.34
CA PHE A 98 22.45 -6.82 10.18
C PHE A 98 23.26 -6.35 8.97
N PHE A 99 23.63 -5.08 8.92
CA PHE A 99 24.42 -4.45 7.87
C PHE A 99 25.92 -4.39 8.20
N GLU A 100 26.32 -4.78 9.42
CA GLU A 100 27.71 -4.82 9.84
C GLU A 100 28.38 -6.12 9.41
N GLU A 101 29.64 -6.00 8.98
CA GLU A 101 30.47 -7.14 8.56
C GLU A 101 31.01 -7.87 9.79
N ASP A 102 31.25 -9.16 9.65
CA ASP A 102 31.86 -10.03 10.67
C ASP A 102 31.03 -10.24 11.96
N ILE A 103 29.82 -9.69 12.06
CA ILE A 103 28.94 -9.89 13.22
C ILE A 103 28.26 -11.25 13.18
N TYR A 104 27.62 -11.58 12.05
CA TYR A 104 26.85 -12.82 11.87
C TYR A 104 27.53 -13.80 10.92
N ILE A 105 28.23 -13.29 9.91
CA ILE A 105 28.85 -14.07 8.85
C ILE A 105 30.25 -13.52 8.62
N LYS A 106 31.28 -14.39 8.70
CA LYS A 106 32.68 -13.99 8.48
C LYS A 106 32.88 -13.43 7.06
N GLY A 107 33.44 -12.23 6.99
CA GLY A 107 33.80 -11.56 5.72
C GLY A 107 32.64 -10.91 4.99
N ARG A 108 31.44 -10.85 5.56
CA ARG A 108 30.29 -10.15 4.96
C ARG A 108 29.24 -9.77 5.98
N SER A 109 28.39 -8.80 5.63
CA SER A 109 27.18 -8.47 6.37
C SER A 109 26.06 -9.50 6.14
N LEU A 110 25.10 -9.61 7.07
CA LEU A 110 23.93 -10.46 6.91
C LEU A 110 23.01 -9.94 5.81
N LEU A 111 22.82 -8.61 5.75
CA LEU A 111 22.07 -7.93 4.70
C LEU A 111 22.99 -6.99 3.90
N PRO A 112 22.79 -6.85 2.59
CA PRO A 112 23.54 -5.90 1.77
C PRO A 112 23.32 -4.45 2.24
N LYS A 113 24.38 -3.65 2.32
CA LYS A 113 24.30 -2.22 2.72
C LYS A 113 23.37 -1.38 1.82
N ASP A 114 23.15 -1.80 0.58
CA ASP A 114 22.20 -1.17 -0.34
C ASP A 114 20.74 -1.22 0.17
N HIS A 115 20.42 -2.14 1.09
CA HIS A 115 19.12 -2.22 1.70
C HIS A 115 18.82 -1.05 2.65
N LEU A 116 19.82 -0.39 3.23
CA LEU A 116 19.67 0.85 4.02
C LEU A 116 19.10 1.99 3.16
N ASN A 117 19.48 2.02 1.89
CA ASN A 117 19.03 3.04 0.94
C ASN A 117 17.82 2.59 0.10
N ARG A 118 17.10 1.59 0.56
CA ARG A 118 15.95 1.01 -0.16
C ARG A 118 14.84 2.04 -0.32
N LYS A 119 14.88 2.77 -1.42
CA LYS A 119 13.77 3.62 -1.82
C LYS A 119 12.59 2.73 -2.13
N ILE A 120 11.58 2.77 -1.26
CA ILE A 120 10.29 2.13 -1.53
C ILE A 120 9.77 2.76 -2.81
N THR A 121 9.78 1.97 -3.89
CA THR A 121 9.37 2.48 -5.18
C THR A 121 7.85 2.67 -5.18
N TRP A 122 7.39 3.82 -5.62
CA TRP A 122 5.99 4.15 -5.91
C TRP A 122 5.30 3.17 -6.88
N ARG A 123 6.08 2.32 -7.58
CA ARG A 123 5.59 1.45 -8.67
C ARG A 123 4.39 0.58 -8.28
N GLY A 124 4.39 -0.05 -7.12
CA GLY A 124 3.28 -0.90 -6.69
C GLY A 124 2.00 -0.10 -6.44
N GLN A 125 2.09 1.00 -5.71
CA GLN A 125 0.94 1.83 -5.36
C GLN A 125 0.42 2.61 -6.58
N GLY A 126 1.31 3.10 -7.44
CA GLY A 126 0.95 3.73 -8.71
C GLY A 126 0.16 2.79 -9.61
N THR A 127 0.45 1.49 -9.58
CA THR A 127 -0.33 0.47 -10.31
C THR A 127 -1.77 0.40 -9.80
N TYR A 128 -2.01 0.39 -8.49
CA TYR A 128 -3.36 0.35 -7.93
C TYR A 128 -4.16 1.61 -8.29
N ILE A 129 -3.57 2.78 -8.19
CA ILE A 129 -4.19 4.05 -8.59
C ILE A 129 -4.48 4.02 -10.10
N GLY A 130 -3.52 3.56 -10.93
CA GLY A 130 -3.70 3.41 -12.36
C GLY A 130 -4.87 2.50 -12.72
N ILE A 131 -5.03 1.36 -12.06
CA ILE A 131 -6.15 0.44 -12.26
C ILE A 131 -7.48 1.15 -11.97
N ILE A 132 -7.60 1.85 -10.83
CA ILE A 132 -8.81 2.59 -10.47
C ILE A 132 -9.19 3.59 -11.56
N TRP A 133 -8.26 4.39 -12.04
CA TRP A 133 -8.55 5.40 -13.05
C TRP A 133 -8.83 4.82 -14.43
N ILE A 134 -8.16 3.74 -14.83
CA ILE A 134 -8.46 3.05 -16.10
C ILE A 134 -9.91 2.52 -16.08
N VAL A 135 -10.31 1.86 -14.99
CA VAL A 135 -11.67 1.33 -14.87
C VAL A 135 -12.71 2.45 -14.77
N ALA A 136 -12.41 3.52 -14.04
CA ALA A 136 -13.29 4.69 -13.96
C ALA A 136 -13.51 5.34 -15.33
N ILE A 137 -12.44 5.57 -16.09
CA ILE A 137 -12.51 6.15 -17.44
C ILE A 137 -13.31 5.24 -18.38
N ALA A 138 -13.06 3.93 -18.37
CA ALA A 138 -13.82 2.98 -19.17
C ALA A 138 -15.31 3.00 -18.81
N SER A 139 -15.64 3.09 -17.53
CA SER A 139 -17.00 3.21 -17.03
C SER A 139 -17.66 4.51 -17.48
N TRP A 140 -16.96 5.64 -17.44
CA TRP A 140 -17.48 6.93 -17.95
C TRP A 140 -17.72 6.92 -19.47
N ILE A 141 -16.80 6.34 -20.22
CA ILE A 141 -16.98 6.19 -21.67
C ILE A 141 -18.27 5.38 -21.98
N SER A 142 -18.49 4.28 -21.25
CA SER A 142 -19.68 3.46 -21.39
C SER A 142 -20.97 4.22 -21.06
N ILE A 143 -20.97 5.01 -19.97
CA ILE A 143 -22.10 5.86 -19.58
C ILE A 143 -22.34 6.95 -20.61
N ALA A 144 -21.29 7.65 -21.09
CA ALA A 144 -21.41 8.70 -22.10
C ALA A 144 -21.97 8.17 -23.41
N PHE A 145 -21.50 6.98 -23.84
CA PHE A 145 -22.01 6.34 -25.06
C PHE A 145 -23.50 5.98 -24.96
N GLN A 146 -23.95 5.60 -23.77
CA GLN A 146 -25.37 5.33 -23.54
C GLN A 146 -26.22 6.60 -23.49
N ALA A 147 -25.67 7.71 -22.97
CA ALA A 147 -26.37 8.99 -22.92
C ALA A 147 -26.56 9.67 -24.30
N LEU A 148 -25.77 9.26 -25.30
CA LEU A 148 -25.84 9.78 -26.66
C LEU A 148 -26.79 9.00 -27.58
N LYS A 149 -27.33 7.89 -27.09
CA LYS A 149 -28.37 7.09 -27.80
C LYS A 149 -29.75 7.58 -27.46
#